data_d446f511eb3c2e3ef6991dee35dafa99
#
_entry.id   d446f511eb3c2e3ef6991dee35dafa99
#
_cell.length_a   1.000
_cell.length_b   1.000
_cell.length_c   1.000
_cell.angle_alpha   90.00
_cell.angle_beta   90.00
_cell.angle_gamma   90.00
#
_symmetry.space_group_name_H-M   'P 1'
#
loop_
_entity.id
_entity.type
_entity.pdbx_description
1 polymer ?
#
loop_
_entity_poly.entity_id
_entity_poly.type
_entity_poly.pdbx_seq_one_letter_code
_entity_poly.pdbx_strand_id
1 'polypeptide(L)'
;VAIARALVCEPRVLLLDEPLGALDLKLRKEMQQELKYIQQEVGITFIFVTHDQEEALTMSDKIVVMNAGEIQQIGTPTEIYRTPVNEFVAKFIGETNIIDGVMLEDDLVMFEDKKFACRARGFNKNEKVDVVIRPEHLDIVPRSEGMLKGVVKSQLFKGMHYDTVVETRVGTTITVKMQVSQDRPVLNADAGEKISASAFLIDVEDVGELDDAKVVALASAEAWDVETEEPISIKNVEYDIKPEVGSYSVTFTTAAGTSITVKAAVMAENRVESKVYQEEIYAMNFFKKVEDIQESIALDTDLETWASASAWSLEDGEQVEITDVKYDFDPENITPGVYDVTFSTEGYEYKVSTTHAYEEGEQVGLVFRPEDIHVMKKEGQW
;
A
#
# COMPACT_ATOMS: atom_id res chain seq x y z
N VAL A 1 -17.47 -29.91 -40.83
CA VAL A 1 -18.48 -29.91 -41.91
C VAL A 1 -18.85 -28.48 -42.32
N ALA A 2 -19.20 -27.57 -41.40
CA ALA A 2 -19.62 -26.21 -41.77
C ALA A 2 -18.50 -25.43 -42.49
N ILE A 3 -17.26 -25.48 -41.97
CA ILE A 3 -16.09 -24.84 -42.58
C ILE A 3 -15.81 -25.41 -43.95
N ALA A 4 -15.77 -26.76 -44.10
CA ALA A 4 -15.54 -27.41 -45.40
C ALA A 4 -16.60 -27.00 -46.42
N ARG A 5 -17.88 -26.92 -46.05
CA ARG A 5 -18.97 -26.45 -46.91
C ARG A 5 -18.79 -25.02 -47.38
N ALA A 6 -18.28 -24.13 -46.51
CA ALA A 6 -18.00 -22.74 -46.87
C ALA A 6 -16.80 -22.62 -47.82
N LEU A 7 -15.75 -23.44 -47.63
CA LEU A 7 -14.54 -23.45 -48.45
C LEU A 7 -14.79 -23.98 -49.87
N VAL A 8 -15.71 -24.91 -50.06
CA VAL A 8 -16.07 -25.43 -51.39
C VAL A 8 -16.58 -24.33 -52.34
N CYS A 9 -17.10 -23.23 -51.81
CA CYS A 9 -17.55 -22.09 -52.59
C CYS A 9 -16.39 -21.16 -53.02
N GLU A 10 -15.14 -21.48 -52.72
CA GLU A 10 -13.94 -20.71 -53.02
C GLU A 10 -14.07 -19.22 -52.65
N PRO A 11 -14.46 -18.88 -51.39
CA PRO A 11 -14.64 -17.49 -50.99
C PRO A 11 -13.32 -16.75 -50.88
N ARG A 12 -13.31 -15.45 -51.09
CA ARG A 12 -12.15 -14.60 -50.83
C ARG A 12 -11.92 -14.31 -49.34
N VAL A 13 -13.01 -14.34 -48.55
CA VAL A 13 -13.03 -14.09 -47.10
C VAL A 13 -13.94 -15.13 -46.45
N LEU A 14 -13.47 -15.76 -45.38
CA LEU A 14 -14.23 -16.65 -44.56
C LEU A 14 -14.48 -16.00 -43.17
N LEU A 15 -15.75 -15.89 -42.80
CA LEU A 15 -16.18 -15.38 -41.50
C LEU A 15 -16.50 -16.54 -40.56
N LEU A 16 -15.91 -16.58 -39.41
CA LEU A 16 -16.06 -17.62 -38.39
C LEU A 16 -16.46 -16.94 -37.06
N ASP A 17 -17.58 -17.33 -36.53
CA ASP A 17 -18.07 -16.85 -35.25
C ASP A 17 -17.91 -17.96 -34.20
N GLU A 18 -17.01 -17.74 -33.24
CA GLU A 18 -16.63 -18.70 -32.18
C GLU A 18 -16.42 -20.13 -32.66
N PRO A 19 -15.56 -20.38 -33.68
CA PRO A 19 -15.55 -21.66 -34.41
C PRO A 19 -15.10 -22.83 -33.55
N LEU A 20 -14.40 -22.59 -32.44
CA LEU A 20 -13.81 -23.63 -31.58
C LEU A 20 -14.43 -23.66 -30.17
N GLY A 21 -15.35 -22.77 -29.83
CA GLY A 21 -15.90 -22.60 -28.49
C GLY A 21 -16.60 -23.85 -27.91
N ALA A 22 -17.13 -24.74 -28.74
CA ALA A 22 -17.82 -25.95 -28.33
C ALA A 22 -16.91 -27.18 -28.16
N LEU A 23 -15.58 -27.05 -28.39
CA LEU A 23 -14.63 -28.14 -28.35
C LEU A 23 -13.93 -28.26 -27.00
N ASP A 24 -13.60 -29.52 -26.60
CA ASP A 24 -12.70 -29.74 -25.47
C ASP A 24 -11.28 -29.21 -25.75
N LEU A 25 -10.49 -28.97 -24.70
CA LEU A 25 -9.19 -28.30 -24.78
C LEU A 25 -8.22 -29.02 -25.75
N LYS A 26 -8.19 -30.36 -25.78
CA LYS A 26 -7.26 -31.10 -26.62
C LYS A 26 -7.66 -30.98 -28.10
N LEU A 27 -8.93 -31.23 -28.40
CA LEU A 27 -9.46 -31.12 -29.76
C LEU A 27 -9.41 -29.67 -30.27
N ARG A 28 -9.60 -28.70 -29.39
CA ARG A 28 -9.47 -27.27 -29.72
C ARG A 28 -8.07 -26.95 -30.22
N LYS A 29 -7.01 -27.38 -29.51
CA LYS A 29 -5.62 -27.14 -29.92
C LYS A 29 -5.26 -27.83 -31.25
N GLU A 30 -5.75 -29.06 -31.47
CA GLU A 30 -5.58 -29.74 -32.74
C GLU A 30 -6.28 -28.99 -33.89
N MET A 31 -7.51 -28.54 -33.66
CA MET A 31 -8.28 -27.78 -34.66
C MET A 31 -7.72 -26.37 -34.94
N GLN A 32 -7.11 -25.70 -33.97
CA GLN A 32 -6.40 -24.43 -34.20
C GLN A 32 -5.28 -24.62 -35.21
N GLN A 33 -4.46 -25.66 -35.07
CA GLN A 33 -3.38 -25.98 -36.00
C GLN A 33 -3.90 -26.30 -37.39
N GLU A 34 -4.95 -27.12 -37.50
CA GLU A 34 -5.57 -27.46 -38.77
C GLU A 34 -6.18 -26.28 -39.49
N LEU A 35 -6.89 -25.40 -38.77
CA LEU A 35 -7.45 -24.18 -39.37
C LEU A 35 -6.37 -23.23 -39.86
N LYS A 36 -5.27 -23.09 -39.15
CA LYS A 36 -4.13 -22.26 -39.56
C LYS A 36 -3.45 -22.86 -40.81
N TYR A 37 -3.28 -24.17 -40.83
CA TYR A 37 -2.75 -24.88 -41.99
C TYR A 37 -3.67 -24.67 -43.22
N ILE A 38 -4.98 -24.89 -43.09
CA ILE A 38 -5.95 -24.70 -44.18
C ILE A 38 -5.91 -23.25 -44.69
N GLN A 39 -5.84 -22.26 -43.81
CA GLN A 39 -5.77 -20.86 -44.18
C GLN A 39 -4.54 -20.57 -45.02
N GLN A 40 -3.38 -21.11 -44.65
CA GLN A 40 -2.13 -20.95 -45.40
C GLN A 40 -2.18 -21.66 -46.77
N GLU A 41 -2.69 -22.86 -46.84
CA GLU A 41 -2.81 -23.63 -48.08
C GLU A 41 -3.79 -23.01 -49.08
N VAL A 42 -4.93 -22.53 -48.60
CA VAL A 42 -5.98 -21.94 -49.42
C VAL A 42 -5.67 -20.47 -49.77
N GLY A 43 -4.89 -19.79 -48.96
CA GLY A 43 -4.45 -18.40 -49.17
C GLY A 43 -5.56 -17.37 -49.13
N ILE A 44 -6.68 -17.63 -48.42
CA ILE A 44 -7.81 -16.71 -48.24
C ILE A 44 -7.75 -15.98 -46.90
N THR A 45 -8.46 -14.88 -46.77
CA THR A 45 -8.56 -14.16 -45.52
C THR A 45 -9.56 -14.82 -44.58
N PHE A 46 -9.14 -15.17 -43.39
CA PHE A 46 -10.03 -15.60 -42.31
C PHE A 46 -10.28 -14.41 -41.35
N ILE A 47 -11.54 -14.17 -41.03
CA ILE A 47 -11.94 -13.26 -39.97
C ILE A 47 -12.72 -14.11 -38.97
N PHE A 48 -12.19 -14.27 -37.76
CA PHE A 48 -12.90 -14.99 -36.73
C PHE A 48 -13.08 -14.16 -35.47
N VAL A 49 -14.25 -14.33 -34.86
CA VAL A 49 -14.59 -13.74 -33.56
C VAL A 49 -14.37 -14.78 -32.51
N THR A 50 -13.66 -14.42 -31.46
CA THR A 50 -13.44 -15.30 -30.31
C THR A 50 -13.36 -14.46 -29.04
N HIS A 51 -13.73 -15.07 -27.92
CA HIS A 51 -13.47 -14.56 -26.58
C HIS A 51 -12.26 -15.26 -25.91
N ASP A 52 -11.66 -16.24 -26.60
CA ASP A 52 -10.48 -16.97 -26.14
C ASP A 52 -9.22 -16.21 -26.56
N GLN A 53 -8.46 -15.76 -25.55
CA GLN A 53 -7.23 -14.99 -25.73
C GLN A 53 -6.13 -15.82 -26.39
N GLU A 54 -6.03 -17.13 -26.04
CA GLU A 54 -5.03 -18.04 -26.62
C GLU A 54 -5.29 -18.23 -28.11
N GLU A 55 -6.56 -18.36 -28.52
CA GLU A 55 -6.94 -18.43 -29.92
C GLU A 55 -6.52 -17.17 -30.69
N ALA A 56 -6.86 -15.98 -30.15
CA ALA A 56 -6.52 -14.72 -30.79
C ALA A 56 -5.02 -14.57 -30.97
N LEU A 57 -4.22 -14.84 -29.93
CA LEU A 57 -2.76 -14.67 -29.96
C LEU A 57 -2.04 -15.69 -30.84
N THR A 58 -2.54 -16.93 -30.95
CA THR A 58 -1.83 -18.01 -31.67
C THR A 58 -2.23 -18.13 -33.14
N MET A 59 -3.47 -17.80 -33.48
CA MET A 59 -4.01 -18.01 -34.82
C MET A 59 -3.95 -16.79 -35.71
N SER A 60 -3.96 -15.56 -35.14
CA SER A 60 -4.13 -14.34 -35.93
C SER A 60 -2.81 -13.71 -36.38
N ASP A 61 -2.81 -13.10 -37.57
CA ASP A 61 -1.76 -12.19 -38.02
C ASP A 61 -2.02 -10.77 -37.50
N LYS A 62 -3.31 -10.42 -37.34
CA LYS A 62 -3.80 -9.15 -36.77
C LYS A 62 -4.97 -9.41 -35.82
N ILE A 63 -4.95 -8.72 -34.69
CA ILE A 63 -6.01 -8.75 -33.69
C ILE A 63 -6.70 -7.38 -33.64
N VAL A 64 -8.01 -7.38 -33.54
CA VAL A 64 -8.83 -6.21 -33.27
C VAL A 64 -9.50 -6.43 -31.90
N VAL A 65 -9.09 -5.69 -30.89
CA VAL A 65 -9.73 -5.72 -29.58
C VAL A 65 -10.89 -4.75 -29.57
N MET A 66 -12.05 -5.24 -29.16
CA MET A 66 -13.29 -4.44 -29.11
C MET A 66 -13.89 -4.45 -27.71
N ASN A 67 -14.44 -3.32 -27.30
CA ASN A 67 -15.20 -3.17 -26.06
C ASN A 67 -16.45 -2.32 -26.33
N ALA A 68 -17.60 -2.76 -25.86
CA ALA A 68 -18.88 -2.06 -26.00
C ALA A 68 -19.19 -1.57 -27.44
N GLY A 69 -18.74 -2.32 -28.46
CA GLY A 69 -18.95 -1.98 -29.88
C GLY A 69 -17.89 -1.04 -30.47
N GLU A 70 -16.91 -0.58 -29.67
CA GLU A 70 -15.83 0.29 -30.10
C GLU A 70 -14.51 -0.48 -30.19
N ILE A 71 -13.70 -0.10 -31.20
CA ILE A 71 -12.38 -0.66 -31.38
C ILE A 71 -11.42 0.01 -30.39
N GLN A 72 -10.82 -0.79 -29.51
CA GLN A 72 -9.84 -0.33 -28.53
C GLN A 72 -8.42 -0.31 -29.10
N GLN A 73 -8.03 -1.39 -29.78
CA GLN A 73 -6.70 -1.51 -30.37
C GLN A 73 -6.71 -2.45 -31.57
N ILE A 74 -5.89 -2.14 -32.56
CA ILE A 74 -5.59 -3.02 -33.70
C ILE A 74 -4.08 -3.20 -33.76
N GLY A 75 -3.60 -4.43 -33.83
CA GLY A 75 -2.18 -4.73 -33.91
C GLY A 75 -1.88 -6.19 -34.18
N THR A 76 -0.60 -6.51 -34.29
CA THR A 76 -0.13 -7.88 -34.28
C THR A 76 -0.29 -8.49 -32.89
N PRO A 77 -0.33 -9.82 -32.74
CA PRO A 77 -0.39 -10.46 -31.42
C PRO A 77 0.66 -9.94 -30.43
N THR A 78 1.89 -9.75 -30.91
CA THR A 78 2.99 -9.22 -30.10
C THR A 78 2.75 -7.78 -29.64
N GLU A 79 2.23 -6.90 -30.51
CA GLU A 79 1.93 -5.52 -30.16
C GLU A 79 0.80 -5.44 -29.14
N ILE A 80 -0.30 -6.18 -29.35
CA ILE A 80 -1.45 -6.20 -28.43
C ILE A 80 -1.01 -6.70 -27.03
N TYR A 81 -0.13 -7.72 -26.98
CA TYR A 81 0.33 -8.29 -25.71
C TYR A 81 1.36 -7.39 -24.98
N ARG A 82 2.36 -6.86 -25.72
CA ARG A 82 3.49 -6.13 -25.13
C ARG A 82 3.24 -4.64 -24.93
N THR A 83 2.40 -4.06 -25.79
CA THR A 83 2.15 -2.60 -25.80
C THR A 83 0.65 -2.31 -25.84
N PRO A 84 -0.13 -2.78 -24.84
CA PRO A 84 -1.54 -2.43 -24.73
C PRO A 84 -1.71 -0.92 -24.60
N VAL A 85 -2.73 -0.36 -25.25
CA VAL A 85 -2.94 1.10 -25.27
C VAL A 85 -3.68 1.59 -24.03
N ASN A 86 -4.43 0.72 -23.34
CA ASN A 86 -5.17 1.04 -22.13
C ASN A 86 -5.32 -0.20 -21.24
N GLU A 87 -5.82 0.04 -20.03
CA GLU A 87 -6.03 -0.96 -18.99
C GLU A 87 -6.95 -2.12 -19.46
N PHE A 88 -8.03 -1.78 -20.20
CA PHE A 88 -8.94 -2.79 -20.72
C PHE A 88 -8.21 -3.80 -21.61
N VAL A 89 -7.41 -3.33 -22.58
CA VAL A 89 -6.64 -4.21 -23.47
C VAL A 89 -5.61 -5.01 -22.68
N ALA A 90 -4.93 -4.38 -21.72
CA ALA A 90 -3.93 -5.04 -20.87
C ALA A 90 -4.53 -6.23 -20.10
N LYS A 91 -5.67 -6.02 -19.41
CA LYS A 91 -6.39 -7.04 -18.64
C LYS A 91 -7.09 -8.08 -19.53
N PHE A 92 -7.61 -7.66 -20.69
CA PHE A 92 -8.35 -8.55 -21.58
C PHE A 92 -7.44 -9.60 -22.24
N ILE A 93 -6.17 -9.28 -22.54
CA ILE A 93 -5.26 -10.18 -23.27
C ILE A 93 -4.48 -11.15 -22.38
N GLY A 94 -4.51 -10.96 -21.08
CA GLY A 94 -3.83 -11.87 -20.14
C GLY A 94 -3.72 -11.27 -18.75
N GLU A 95 -3.31 -12.10 -17.81
CA GLU A 95 -3.04 -11.63 -16.46
C GLU A 95 -1.95 -10.54 -16.47
N THR A 96 -2.12 -9.52 -15.64
CA THR A 96 -1.20 -8.39 -15.62
C THR A 96 -1.24 -7.68 -14.28
N ASN A 97 -0.10 -7.19 -13.84
CA ASN A 97 -0.01 -6.24 -12.73
C ASN A 97 -0.11 -4.84 -13.32
N ILE A 98 -1.03 -4.04 -12.83
CA ILE A 98 -1.20 -2.63 -13.19
C ILE A 98 -1.00 -1.81 -11.94
N ILE A 99 -0.03 -0.91 -11.96
CA ILE A 99 0.42 -0.15 -10.81
C ILE A 99 0.40 1.33 -11.17
N ASP A 100 -0.08 2.17 -10.27
CA ASP A 100 -0.02 3.60 -10.42
C ASP A 100 1.42 4.11 -10.43
N GLY A 101 1.73 4.98 -11.39
CA GLY A 101 3.05 5.54 -11.53
C GLY A 101 3.05 6.97 -12.03
N VAL A 102 4.24 7.56 -12.02
CA VAL A 102 4.47 8.92 -12.50
C VAL A 102 5.71 8.94 -13.40
N MET A 103 5.57 9.43 -14.63
CA MET A 103 6.70 9.65 -15.51
C MET A 103 7.54 10.83 -15.04
N LEU A 104 8.81 10.58 -14.74
CA LEU A 104 9.73 11.65 -14.31
C LEU A 104 10.38 12.33 -15.50
N GLU A 105 10.76 11.55 -16.49
CA GLU A 105 11.34 11.94 -17.78
C GLU A 105 11.26 10.76 -18.76
N ASP A 106 11.65 10.95 -20.01
CA ASP A 106 11.73 9.84 -20.99
C ASP A 106 12.57 8.69 -20.42
N ASP A 107 12.08 7.48 -20.59
CA ASP A 107 12.69 6.23 -20.13
C ASP A 107 12.88 6.11 -18.61
N LEU A 108 12.20 6.96 -17.78
CA LEU A 108 12.26 6.91 -16.31
C LEU A 108 10.88 7.10 -15.68
N VAL A 109 10.38 6.07 -15.01
CA VAL A 109 9.11 6.05 -14.29
C VAL A 109 9.34 5.88 -12.79
N MET A 110 8.45 6.44 -11.98
CA MET A 110 8.40 6.23 -10.52
C MET A 110 7.11 5.52 -10.17
N PHE A 111 7.22 4.43 -9.43
CA PHE A 111 6.12 3.72 -8.77
C PHE A 111 6.64 3.08 -7.47
N GLU A 112 5.76 2.83 -6.52
CA GLU A 112 6.14 2.40 -5.16
C GLU A 112 7.32 3.22 -4.56
N ASP A 113 7.24 4.54 -4.70
CA ASP A 113 8.24 5.51 -4.22
C ASP A 113 9.67 5.27 -4.72
N LYS A 114 9.83 4.44 -5.76
CA LYS A 114 11.13 4.14 -6.37
C LYS A 114 11.17 4.49 -7.84
N LYS A 115 12.36 4.84 -8.30
CA LYS A 115 12.62 5.19 -9.70
C LYS A 115 13.12 3.98 -10.45
N PHE A 116 12.48 3.70 -11.58
CA PHE A 116 12.83 2.58 -12.44
C PHE A 116 13.07 3.06 -13.87
N ALA A 117 14.12 2.53 -14.48
CA ALA A 117 14.30 2.70 -15.91
C ALA A 117 13.22 1.90 -16.66
N CYS A 118 12.66 2.47 -17.72
CA CYS A 118 11.67 1.84 -18.59
C CYS A 118 11.98 2.16 -20.05
N ARG A 119 11.13 1.72 -20.99
CA ARG A 119 11.23 2.09 -22.41
C ARG A 119 9.97 2.82 -22.85
N ALA A 120 9.74 3.98 -22.24
CA ALA A 120 8.56 4.81 -22.51
C ALA A 120 8.96 6.26 -22.80
N ARG A 121 8.45 6.81 -23.90
CA ARG A 121 8.74 8.18 -24.34
C ARG A 121 7.49 8.92 -24.80
N GLY A 122 7.58 10.24 -24.78
CA GLY A 122 6.48 11.10 -25.24
C GLY A 122 5.42 11.39 -24.19
N PHE A 123 5.75 11.17 -22.92
CA PHE A 123 4.94 11.57 -21.77
C PHE A 123 5.43 12.92 -21.23
N ASN A 124 4.52 13.68 -20.62
CA ASN A 124 4.90 14.90 -19.93
C ASN A 124 5.61 14.58 -18.60
N LYS A 125 6.44 15.51 -18.17
CA LYS A 125 7.06 15.38 -16.83
C LYS A 125 6.00 15.42 -15.73
N ASN A 126 6.06 14.46 -14.81
CA ASN A 126 5.08 14.23 -13.74
C ASN A 126 3.68 13.85 -14.25
N GLU A 127 3.58 13.31 -15.47
CA GLU A 127 2.33 12.73 -15.95
C GLU A 127 2.02 11.44 -15.19
N LYS A 128 0.79 11.32 -14.69
CA LYS A 128 0.30 10.10 -14.06
C LYS A 128 0.11 9.03 -15.14
N VAL A 129 0.53 7.83 -14.87
CA VAL A 129 0.56 6.72 -15.83
C VAL A 129 0.20 5.42 -15.14
N ASP A 130 -0.25 4.46 -15.94
CA ASP A 130 -0.37 3.07 -15.52
C ASP A 130 0.90 2.32 -15.93
N VAL A 131 1.55 1.70 -14.95
CA VAL A 131 2.71 0.84 -15.16
C VAL A 131 2.24 -0.60 -15.24
N VAL A 132 2.52 -1.24 -16.35
CA VAL A 132 2.09 -2.62 -16.65
C VAL A 132 3.29 -3.56 -16.60
N ILE A 133 3.21 -4.60 -15.78
CA ILE A 133 4.23 -5.65 -15.68
C ILE A 133 3.53 -7.00 -15.70
N ARG A 134 3.91 -7.87 -16.64
CA ARG A 134 3.34 -9.22 -16.75
C ARG A 134 3.88 -10.12 -15.64
N PRO A 135 3.06 -11.06 -15.09
CA PRO A 135 3.48 -11.98 -14.03
C PRO A 135 4.73 -12.79 -14.38
N GLU A 136 4.88 -13.20 -15.64
CA GLU A 136 6.02 -13.97 -16.15
C GLU A 136 7.30 -13.15 -16.34
N HIS A 137 7.22 -11.82 -16.22
CA HIS A 137 8.37 -10.90 -16.27
C HIS A 137 8.89 -10.50 -14.90
N LEU A 138 8.25 -10.99 -13.84
CA LEU A 138 8.67 -10.78 -12.46
C LEU A 138 9.39 -12.03 -11.96
N ASP A 139 10.58 -11.85 -11.43
CA ASP A 139 11.34 -12.89 -10.75
C ASP A 139 11.31 -12.64 -9.24
N ILE A 140 11.06 -13.72 -8.48
CA ILE A 140 11.17 -13.71 -7.02
C ILE A 140 12.61 -14.08 -6.65
N VAL A 141 13.24 -13.23 -5.85
CA VAL A 141 14.64 -13.36 -5.37
C VAL A 141 14.69 -13.23 -3.85
N PRO A 142 15.83 -13.56 -3.19
CA PRO A 142 16.02 -13.23 -1.78
C PRO A 142 15.76 -11.73 -1.52
N ARG A 143 15.12 -11.42 -0.40
CA ARG A 143 14.72 -10.04 -0.06
C ARG A 143 15.83 -9.00 -0.20
N SER A 144 17.09 -9.37 0.09
CA SER A 144 18.24 -8.47 -0.02
C SER A 144 18.60 -8.07 -1.45
N GLU A 145 18.18 -8.86 -2.45
CA GLU A 145 18.51 -8.69 -3.86
C GLU A 145 17.36 -8.03 -4.65
N GLY A 146 16.15 -7.97 -4.06
CA GLY A 146 14.96 -7.43 -4.71
C GLY A 146 14.99 -5.93 -4.92
N MET A 147 14.54 -5.50 -6.09
CA MET A 147 14.24 -4.10 -6.41
C MET A 147 13.06 -3.58 -5.60
N LEU A 148 12.01 -4.39 -5.48
CA LEU A 148 10.90 -4.24 -4.54
C LEU A 148 11.00 -5.31 -3.47
N LYS A 149 10.47 -5.02 -2.29
CA LYS A 149 10.47 -5.97 -1.15
C LYS A 149 9.02 -6.29 -0.81
N GLY A 150 8.71 -7.56 -0.69
CA GLY A 150 7.35 -8.01 -0.44
C GLY A 150 7.27 -9.22 0.48
N VAL A 151 6.04 -9.64 0.72
CA VAL A 151 5.67 -10.82 1.49
C VAL A 151 4.76 -11.69 0.62
N VAL A 152 4.99 -12.98 0.60
CA VAL A 152 4.13 -13.92 -0.10
C VAL A 152 2.78 -14.02 0.62
N LYS A 153 1.70 -13.64 -0.06
CA LYS A 153 0.32 -13.71 0.46
C LYS A 153 -0.34 -15.06 0.18
N SER A 154 -0.12 -15.58 -1.01
CA SER A 154 -0.68 -16.87 -1.42
C SER A 154 0.10 -17.47 -2.55
N GLN A 155 0.01 -18.79 -2.70
CA GLN A 155 0.58 -19.51 -3.84
C GLN A 155 -0.36 -20.62 -4.29
N LEU A 156 -0.59 -20.72 -5.59
CA LEU A 156 -1.42 -21.73 -6.22
C LEU A 156 -0.65 -22.48 -7.29
N PHE A 157 -0.55 -23.80 -7.16
CA PHE A 157 0.07 -24.67 -8.16
C PHE A 157 -0.83 -24.87 -9.40
N LYS A 158 -0.33 -24.51 -10.57
CA LYS A 158 -1.01 -24.63 -11.88
C LYS A 158 -0.50 -25.78 -12.75
N GLY A 159 0.19 -26.74 -12.17
CA GLY A 159 0.73 -27.91 -12.87
C GLY A 159 2.17 -27.75 -13.36
N MET A 160 2.48 -26.71 -14.10
CA MET A 160 3.84 -26.42 -14.60
C MET A 160 4.54 -25.27 -13.87
N HIS A 161 3.77 -24.39 -13.27
CA HIS A 161 4.24 -23.24 -12.52
C HIS A 161 3.32 -22.97 -11.33
N TYR A 162 3.75 -22.06 -10.48
CA TYR A 162 2.94 -21.51 -9.39
C TYR A 162 2.53 -20.08 -9.73
N ASP A 163 1.26 -19.77 -9.50
CA ASP A 163 0.80 -18.39 -9.40
C ASP A 163 1.01 -17.93 -7.96
N THR A 164 1.91 -17.01 -7.76
CA THR A 164 2.28 -16.48 -6.45
C THR A 164 1.85 -15.03 -6.35
N VAL A 165 1.10 -14.70 -5.30
CA VAL A 165 0.74 -13.32 -4.97
C VAL A 165 1.73 -12.81 -3.95
N VAL A 166 2.43 -11.75 -4.29
CA VAL A 166 3.38 -11.04 -3.42
C VAL A 166 2.83 -9.65 -3.14
N GLU A 167 2.53 -9.38 -1.90
CA GLU A 167 2.21 -8.04 -1.44
C GLU A 167 3.52 -7.29 -1.18
N THR A 168 3.75 -6.23 -1.93
CA THR A 168 4.84 -5.31 -1.63
C THR A 168 4.40 -4.40 -0.50
N ARG A 169 5.24 -4.27 0.50
CA ARG A 169 4.97 -3.30 1.55
C ARG A 169 5.18 -1.93 0.97
N VAL A 170 4.17 -1.21 0.80
CA VAL A 170 4.07 0.22 1.06
C VAL A 170 2.89 0.81 0.29
N GLY A 171 1.75 0.84 0.88
CA GLY A 171 0.81 1.93 0.75
C GLY A 171 1.41 3.21 1.36
N THR A 172 0.67 4.25 1.47
CA THR A 172 1.08 5.47 2.15
C THR A 172 1.30 5.17 3.64
N THR A 173 2.47 5.53 4.20
CA THR A 173 2.81 5.24 5.60
C THR A 173 2.96 6.53 6.40
N ILE A 174 2.51 6.49 7.65
CA ILE A 174 2.74 7.56 8.60
C ILE A 174 3.24 6.96 9.92
N THR A 175 4.31 7.53 10.48
CA THR A 175 4.82 7.15 11.79
C THR A 175 4.50 8.24 12.80
N VAL A 176 3.89 7.87 13.90
CA VAL A 176 3.56 8.74 15.01
C VAL A 176 4.28 8.34 16.28
N LYS A 177 4.42 9.23 17.22
CA LYS A 177 4.99 8.96 18.53
C LYS A 177 3.89 8.63 19.53
N MET A 178 4.04 7.49 20.19
CA MET A 178 3.26 7.11 21.35
C MET A 178 4.10 7.34 22.60
N GLN A 179 3.62 8.16 23.51
CA GLN A 179 4.25 8.34 24.81
C GLN A 179 3.59 7.46 25.85
N VAL A 180 4.38 6.62 26.48
CA VAL A 180 3.93 5.71 27.55
C VAL A 180 4.40 6.23 28.89
N SER A 181 3.49 6.30 29.86
CA SER A 181 3.80 6.61 31.24
C SER A 181 3.28 5.55 32.19
N GLN A 182 3.79 5.61 33.39
CA GLN A 182 3.27 4.86 34.54
C GLN A 182 3.12 5.84 35.68
N ASP A 183 1.92 5.86 36.27
CA ASP A 183 1.68 6.69 37.45
C ASP A 183 2.50 6.17 38.61
N ARG A 184 3.54 6.89 38.94
CA ARG A 184 4.35 6.64 40.17
C ARG A 184 4.32 7.89 41.01
N PRO A 185 3.31 8.00 41.93
CA PRO A 185 3.27 9.15 42.82
C PRO A 185 4.52 9.20 43.68
N VAL A 186 5.05 10.41 43.83
CA VAL A 186 6.16 10.68 44.74
C VAL A 186 5.62 10.95 46.12
N LEU A 187 6.05 10.16 47.08
CA LEU A 187 5.74 10.31 48.51
C LEU A 187 6.86 11.11 49.19
N ASN A 188 6.52 12.21 49.83
CA ASN A 188 7.39 12.92 50.75
C ASN A 188 6.94 12.62 52.18
N ALA A 189 7.56 11.65 52.82
CA ALA A 189 7.19 11.19 54.17
C ALA A 189 7.43 12.27 55.23
N ASP A 190 8.39 13.16 55.05
CA ASP A 190 8.71 14.22 56.01
C ASP A 190 7.66 15.35 56.01
N ALA A 191 7.07 15.60 54.84
CA ALA A 191 6.00 16.59 54.67
C ALA A 191 4.59 15.99 54.78
N GLY A 192 4.45 14.67 54.80
CA GLY A 192 3.16 13.98 54.74
C GLY A 192 2.39 14.19 53.43
N GLU A 193 3.08 14.52 52.36
CA GLU A 193 2.49 14.85 51.07
C GLU A 193 2.82 13.82 49.99
N LYS A 194 1.89 13.65 49.07
CA LYS A 194 2.07 12.83 47.87
C LYS A 194 1.69 13.63 46.66
N ILE A 195 2.47 13.55 45.60
CA ILE A 195 2.24 14.22 44.32
C ILE A 195 2.30 13.21 43.18
N SER A 196 1.40 13.33 42.22
CA SER A 196 1.35 12.56 41.00
C SER A 196 1.25 13.50 39.78
N ALA A 197 1.88 13.15 38.68
CA ALA A 197 1.70 13.80 37.41
C ALA A 197 2.05 12.81 36.30
N SER A 198 1.42 12.94 35.14
CA SER A 198 1.65 12.13 33.97
C SER A 198 2.40 12.94 32.90
N ALA A 199 3.19 12.25 32.09
CA ALA A 199 3.74 12.84 30.88
C ALA A 199 2.59 13.15 29.90
N PHE A 200 2.76 14.18 29.07
CA PHE A 200 1.72 14.64 28.14
C PHE A 200 2.27 15.06 26.78
N LEU A 201 1.37 15.14 25.82
CA LEU A 201 1.64 15.60 24.47
C LEU A 201 1.04 16.97 24.25
N ILE A 202 1.68 17.76 23.39
CA ILE A 202 1.20 19.06 22.97
C ILE A 202 1.62 19.33 21.52
N ASP A 203 0.73 19.90 20.72
CA ASP A 203 1.07 20.30 19.36
C ASP A 203 1.91 21.58 19.34
N VAL A 204 2.83 21.66 18.36
CA VAL A 204 3.71 22.83 18.20
C VAL A 204 2.94 24.15 18.20
N GLU A 205 1.75 24.18 17.57
CA GLU A 205 0.91 25.36 17.45
C GLU A 205 0.34 25.80 18.80
N ASP A 206 0.09 24.86 19.73
CA ASP A 206 -0.51 25.14 21.04
C ASP A 206 0.50 25.55 22.11
N VAL A 207 1.80 25.39 21.85
CA VAL A 207 2.86 25.75 22.82
C VAL A 207 2.81 27.22 23.21
N GLY A 208 2.45 28.12 22.27
CA GLY A 208 2.33 29.51 22.52
C GLY A 208 1.18 29.93 23.46
N GLU A 209 0.25 29.04 23.69
CA GLU A 209 -0.92 29.25 24.56
C GLU A 209 -0.80 28.58 25.95
N LEU A 210 0.37 28.00 26.28
CA LEU A 210 0.59 27.36 27.57
C LEU A 210 0.63 28.36 28.71
N ASP A 211 -0.08 28.04 29.78
CA ASP A 211 0.06 28.60 31.09
C ASP A 211 0.15 27.49 32.16
N ASP A 212 0.48 27.83 33.39
CA ASP A 212 0.64 26.83 34.47
C ASP A 212 -0.61 26.02 34.70
N ALA A 213 -1.81 26.57 34.54
CA ALA A 213 -3.08 25.87 34.73
C ALA A 213 -3.31 24.84 33.60
N LYS A 214 -3.02 25.20 32.35
CA LYS A 214 -3.07 24.25 31.23
C LYS A 214 -2.05 23.14 31.39
N VAL A 215 -0.84 23.45 31.82
CA VAL A 215 0.23 22.45 32.03
C VAL A 215 -0.14 21.48 33.15
N VAL A 216 -0.73 21.96 34.25
CA VAL A 216 -1.25 21.12 35.34
C VAL A 216 -2.36 20.20 34.83
N ALA A 217 -3.29 20.75 34.02
CA ALA A 217 -4.39 19.96 33.45
C ALA A 217 -3.90 18.90 32.47
N LEU A 218 -2.99 19.25 31.54
CA LEU A 218 -2.41 18.33 30.58
C LEU A 218 -1.66 17.19 31.24
N ALA A 219 -0.91 17.49 32.32
CA ALA A 219 -0.17 16.50 33.10
C ALA A 219 -1.06 15.71 34.08
N SER A 220 -2.34 16.06 34.23
CA SER A 220 -3.20 15.55 35.30
C SER A 220 -2.47 15.61 36.64
N ALA A 221 -1.79 16.73 36.92
CA ALA A 221 -0.94 16.84 38.07
C ALA A 221 -1.80 17.11 39.34
N GLU A 222 -1.66 16.27 40.35
CA GLU A 222 -2.42 16.31 41.58
C GLU A 222 -1.49 16.06 42.79
N ALA A 223 -1.81 16.70 43.90
CA ALA A 223 -1.15 16.46 45.17
C ALA A 223 -2.16 16.36 46.32
N TRP A 224 -1.86 15.57 47.33
CA TRP A 224 -2.73 15.37 48.49
C TRP A 224 -1.94 15.05 49.76
N ASP A 225 -2.56 15.37 50.89
CA ASP A 225 -2.07 14.99 52.21
C ASP A 225 -2.33 13.48 52.43
N VAL A 226 -1.31 12.77 52.91
CA VAL A 226 -1.36 11.29 53.02
C VAL A 226 -2.25 10.81 54.16
N GLU A 227 -2.42 11.63 55.22
CA GLU A 227 -3.23 11.25 56.41
C GLU A 227 -4.71 11.59 56.23
N THR A 228 -4.99 12.76 55.62
CA THR A 228 -6.35 13.25 55.44
C THR A 228 -6.96 12.96 54.08
N GLU A 229 -6.16 12.57 53.11
CA GLU A 229 -6.53 12.40 51.70
C GLU A 229 -7.10 13.69 51.05
N GLU A 230 -6.90 14.86 51.68
CA GLU A 230 -7.35 16.14 51.15
C GLU A 230 -6.41 16.65 50.07
N PRO A 231 -6.96 17.27 48.97
CA PRO A 231 -6.13 17.78 47.90
C PRO A 231 -5.29 18.98 48.34
N ILE A 232 -4.03 19.02 47.91
CA ILE A 232 -3.07 20.09 48.14
C ILE A 232 -2.81 20.82 46.83
N SER A 233 -2.71 22.16 46.89
CA SER A 233 -2.42 22.94 45.70
C SER A 233 -0.96 22.79 45.23
N ILE A 234 -0.76 22.58 43.95
CA ILE A 234 0.53 22.72 43.29
C ILE A 234 0.87 24.23 43.28
N LYS A 235 2.03 24.56 43.84
CA LYS A 235 2.42 25.97 44.06
C LYS A 235 3.32 26.48 42.93
N ASN A 236 4.11 25.64 42.37
CA ASN A 236 5.08 26.04 41.33
C ASN A 236 5.10 25.00 40.19
N VAL A 237 5.13 25.49 38.95
CA VAL A 237 5.25 24.70 37.72
C VAL A 237 6.44 25.27 36.96
N GLU A 238 7.49 24.46 36.80
CA GLU A 238 8.69 24.85 36.07
C GLU A 238 8.79 24.09 34.76
N TYR A 239 8.82 24.82 33.63
CA TYR A 239 8.99 24.26 32.30
C TYR A 239 9.67 25.26 31.35
N ASP A 240 10.40 24.73 30.35
CA ASP A 240 10.96 25.49 29.21
C ASP A 240 10.57 24.78 27.93
N ILE A 241 9.26 24.67 27.68
CA ILE A 241 8.70 24.02 26.48
C ILE A 241 8.79 25.03 25.32
N LYS A 242 9.48 24.63 24.25
CA LYS A 242 9.66 25.45 23.04
C LYS A 242 8.74 24.96 21.93
N PRO A 243 8.33 25.83 20.98
CA PRO A 243 7.53 25.44 19.81
C PRO A 243 8.42 24.74 18.75
N GLU A 244 9.10 23.69 19.20
CA GLU A 244 9.96 22.84 18.39
C GLU A 244 9.71 21.40 18.79
N VAL A 245 9.60 20.50 17.82
CA VAL A 245 9.41 19.07 18.06
C VAL A 245 10.52 18.55 18.98
N GLY A 246 10.14 17.98 20.12
CA GLY A 246 11.10 17.50 21.11
C GLY A 246 10.47 17.11 22.43
N SER A 247 11.30 16.66 23.37
CA SER A 247 10.88 16.24 24.70
C SER A 247 11.44 17.18 25.77
N TYR A 248 10.56 17.78 26.55
CA TYR A 248 10.85 18.80 27.55
C TYR A 248 10.53 18.29 28.95
N SER A 249 11.25 18.79 29.96
CA SER A 249 10.98 18.43 31.36
C SER A 249 10.03 19.46 31.97
N VAL A 250 9.05 18.96 32.72
CA VAL A 250 8.08 19.78 33.48
C VAL A 250 8.14 19.32 34.94
N THR A 251 8.34 20.24 35.87
CA THR A 251 8.43 19.96 37.29
C THR A 251 7.30 20.65 38.03
N PHE A 252 6.53 19.87 38.78
CA PHE A 252 5.47 20.35 39.65
C PHE A 252 5.93 20.29 41.09
N THR A 253 5.67 21.33 41.89
CA THR A 253 6.11 21.41 43.29
C THR A 253 5.00 21.95 44.19
N THR A 254 4.79 21.32 45.34
CA THR A 254 3.86 21.75 46.39
C THR A 254 4.49 22.87 47.24
N ALA A 255 3.69 23.43 48.16
CA ALA A 255 4.16 24.45 49.10
C ALA A 255 5.23 23.93 50.08
N ALA A 256 5.20 22.66 50.46
CA ALA A 256 6.17 22.04 51.35
C ALA A 256 7.42 21.50 50.60
N GLY A 257 7.48 21.67 49.27
CA GLY A 257 8.64 21.30 48.47
C GLY A 257 8.64 19.88 47.89
N THR A 258 7.51 19.17 47.99
CA THR A 258 7.33 17.86 47.36
C THR A 258 7.23 18.07 45.86
N SER A 259 8.06 17.41 45.08
CA SER A 259 8.12 17.66 43.61
C SER A 259 8.13 16.36 42.79
N ILE A 260 7.55 16.46 41.59
CA ILE A 260 7.61 15.43 40.56
C ILE A 260 7.98 16.05 39.21
N THR A 261 8.85 15.39 38.45
CA THR A 261 9.21 15.80 37.09
C THR A 261 8.69 14.79 36.09
N VAL A 262 7.99 15.27 35.07
CA VAL A 262 7.46 14.50 33.97
C VAL A 262 7.96 15.04 32.64
N LYS A 263 7.68 14.34 31.54
CA LYS A 263 8.02 14.76 30.19
C LYS A 263 6.81 15.31 29.45
N ALA A 264 6.99 16.47 28.82
CA ALA A 264 6.10 17.01 27.80
C ALA A 264 6.75 16.74 26.42
N ALA A 265 6.06 16.12 25.50
CA ALA A 265 6.52 15.96 24.14
C ALA A 265 5.77 16.93 23.21
N VAL A 266 6.51 17.82 22.56
CA VAL A 266 6.00 18.74 21.56
C VAL A 266 6.07 18.06 20.20
N MET A 267 4.95 18.05 19.47
CA MET A 267 4.74 17.30 18.25
C MET A 267 4.22 18.22 17.14
N ALA A 268 4.56 17.90 15.89
CA ALA A 268 3.96 18.52 14.72
C ALA A 268 2.77 17.69 14.22
N GLU A 269 1.88 18.34 13.49
CA GLU A 269 0.80 17.64 12.78
C GLU A 269 1.38 16.55 11.86
N ASN A 270 0.83 15.37 11.95
CA ASN A 270 1.28 14.22 11.17
C ASN A 270 0.30 13.95 10.05
N ARG A 271 0.65 14.40 8.85
CA ARG A 271 -0.08 14.17 7.62
C ARG A 271 0.91 13.83 6.51
N VAL A 272 0.66 12.76 5.80
CA VAL A 272 1.50 12.32 4.68
C VAL A 272 0.63 12.14 3.45
N GLU A 273 0.97 12.84 2.37
CA GLU A 273 0.37 12.66 1.06
C GLU A 273 1.31 11.82 0.18
N SER A 274 0.78 10.75 -0.41
CA SER A 274 1.48 9.99 -1.44
C SER A 274 0.95 10.38 -2.82
N LYS A 275 1.82 10.92 -3.65
CA LYS A 275 1.49 11.24 -5.05
C LYS A 275 1.43 9.98 -5.92
N VAL A 276 2.02 8.90 -5.47
CA VAL A 276 2.06 7.62 -6.17
C VAL A 276 0.76 6.87 -5.94
N TYR A 277 0.36 6.71 -4.68
CA TYR A 277 -0.89 6.02 -4.33
C TYR A 277 -2.12 6.92 -4.44
N GLN A 278 -1.92 8.23 -4.67
CA GLN A 278 -2.99 9.22 -4.64
C GLN A 278 -3.83 9.15 -3.36
N GLU A 279 -3.13 8.97 -2.26
CA GLU A 279 -3.69 8.83 -0.93
C GLU A 279 -3.08 9.82 0.03
N GLU A 280 -3.84 10.11 1.06
CA GLU A 280 -3.41 10.89 2.20
C GLU A 280 -3.69 10.09 3.46
N ILE A 281 -2.69 9.97 4.33
CA ILE A 281 -2.83 9.35 5.64
C ILE A 281 -2.55 10.37 6.73
N TYR A 282 -3.38 10.34 7.75
CA TYR A 282 -3.31 11.17 8.94
C TYR A 282 -3.27 10.30 10.19
N ALA A 283 -2.46 10.67 11.16
CA ALA A 283 -2.51 10.08 12.49
C ALA A 283 -1.95 11.07 13.52
N MET A 284 -2.55 11.11 14.69
CA MET A 284 -2.08 11.95 15.81
C MET A 284 -1.09 11.19 16.69
N ASN A 285 -0.16 11.94 17.26
CA ASN A 285 0.61 11.45 18.39
C ASN A 285 -0.29 11.31 19.61
N PHE A 286 -0.06 10.32 20.45
CA PHE A 286 -0.95 10.02 21.56
C PHE A 286 -0.20 9.56 22.80
N PHE A 287 -0.90 9.59 23.90
CA PHE A 287 -0.42 9.21 25.22
C PHE A 287 -1.20 8.02 25.77
N LYS A 288 -0.50 7.05 26.37
CA LYS A 288 -1.11 5.89 27.06
C LYS A 288 -0.35 5.52 28.32
N LYS A 289 -1.03 4.85 29.24
CA LYS A 289 -0.41 4.22 30.40
C LYS A 289 0.07 2.82 30.03
N VAL A 290 1.05 2.31 30.75
CA VAL A 290 1.53 0.92 30.61
C VAL A 290 0.34 -0.06 30.70
N GLU A 291 -0.55 0.18 31.65
CA GLU A 291 -1.72 -0.67 31.93
C GLU A 291 -2.68 -0.73 30.73
N ASP A 292 -2.96 0.42 30.07
CA ASP A 292 -3.85 0.50 28.92
C ASP A 292 -3.37 -0.41 27.77
N ILE A 293 -2.04 -0.47 27.58
CA ILE A 293 -1.42 -1.25 26.51
C ILE A 293 -1.42 -2.74 26.86
N GLN A 294 -1.09 -3.08 28.11
CA GLN A 294 -1.03 -4.47 28.56
C GLN A 294 -2.42 -5.12 28.68
N GLU A 295 -3.47 -4.32 28.88
CA GLU A 295 -4.86 -4.80 28.94
C GLU A 295 -5.55 -4.84 27.58
N SER A 296 -4.94 -4.29 26.52
CA SER A 296 -5.51 -4.29 25.18
C SER A 296 -5.62 -5.71 24.63
N ILE A 297 -6.80 -6.06 24.12
CA ILE A 297 -7.10 -7.37 23.51
C ILE A 297 -6.91 -7.33 21.99
N ALA A 298 -7.00 -6.14 21.40
CA ALA A 298 -6.90 -5.90 19.96
C ALA A 298 -6.00 -4.67 19.70
N LEU A 299 -4.74 -4.78 20.08
CA LEU A 299 -3.80 -3.66 20.16
C LEU A 299 -3.70 -2.85 18.86
N ASP A 300 -3.67 -3.50 17.69
CA ASP A 300 -3.57 -2.79 16.41
C ASP A 300 -4.77 -1.86 16.20
N THR A 301 -6.00 -2.35 16.42
CA THR A 301 -7.24 -1.54 16.35
C THR A 301 -7.30 -0.45 17.40
N ASP A 302 -6.81 -0.74 18.60
CA ASP A 302 -6.75 0.24 19.69
C ASP A 302 -5.72 1.34 19.36
N LEU A 303 -4.56 0.99 18.81
CA LEU A 303 -3.54 1.94 18.36
C LEU A 303 -4.08 2.88 17.25
N GLU A 304 -4.81 2.33 16.26
CA GLU A 304 -5.49 3.15 15.24
C GLU A 304 -6.47 4.13 15.87
N THR A 305 -7.31 3.65 16.77
CA THR A 305 -8.31 4.45 17.49
C THR A 305 -7.64 5.54 18.33
N TRP A 306 -6.61 5.19 19.08
CA TRP A 306 -5.90 6.13 19.95
C TRP A 306 -5.13 7.20 19.18
N ALA A 307 -4.58 6.84 18.04
CA ALA A 307 -3.92 7.77 17.13
C ALA A 307 -4.90 8.54 16.23
N SER A 308 -6.20 8.22 16.27
CA SER A 308 -7.19 8.70 15.28
C SER A 308 -6.69 8.53 13.85
N ALA A 309 -6.01 7.40 13.58
CA ALA A 309 -5.41 7.13 12.29
C ALA A 309 -6.50 6.93 11.23
N SER A 310 -6.31 7.54 10.08
CA SER A 310 -7.27 7.48 8.96
C SER A 310 -6.59 7.84 7.65
N ALA A 311 -7.10 7.29 6.55
CA ALA A 311 -6.57 7.56 5.22
C ALA A 311 -7.69 7.80 4.21
N TRP A 312 -7.40 8.56 3.17
CA TRP A 312 -8.35 8.94 2.11
C TRP A 312 -7.68 8.92 0.75
N SER A 313 -8.43 8.54 -0.26
CA SER A 313 -8.08 8.70 -1.66
C SER A 313 -8.14 10.20 -2.04
N LEU A 314 -7.11 10.69 -2.71
CA LEU A 314 -7.05 12.06 -3.24
C LEU A 314 -7.82 12.22 -4.55
N GLU A 315 -8.25 11.13 -5.19
CA GLU A 315 -8.99 11.17 -6.45
C GLU A 315 -10.49 11.40 -6.24
N ASP A 316 -11.10 10.68 -5.31
CA ASP A 316 -12.55 10.69 -5.07
C ASP A 316 -12.93 11.08 -3.63
N GLY A 317 -11.96 11.17 -2.72
CA GLY A 317 -12.18 11.49 -1.31
C GLY A 317 -12.79 10.35 -0.50
N GLU A 318 -12.83 9.11 -1.04
CA GLU A 318 -13.28 7.96 -0.29
C GLU A 318 -12.24 7.53 0.77
N GLN A 319 -12.75 6.93 1.85
CA GLN A 319 -11.88 6.45 2.93
C GLN A 319 -11.14 5.20 2.48
N VAL A 320 -9.82 5.20 2.69
CA VAL A 320 -8.93 4.06 2.45
C VAL A 320 -8.68 3.33 3.76
N GLU A 321 -8.67 2.01 3.74
CA GLU A 321 -8.44 1.17 4.91
C GLU A 321 -6.96 1.20 5.33
N ILE A 322 -6.70 1.28 6.63
CA ILE A 322 -5.37 1.05 7.20
C ILE A 322 -5.23 -0.47 7.38
N THR A 323 -4.25 -1.06 6.73
CA THR A 323 -4.12 -2.51 6.64
C THR A 323 -2.95 -3.08 7.45
N ASP A 324 -2.02 -2.23 7.89
CA ASP A 324 -0.84 -2.67 8.65
C ASP A 324 -0.49 -1.64 9.75
N VAL A 325 -0.30 -2.15 10.97
CA VAL A 325 0.11 -1.35 12.13
C VAL A 325 1.40 -1.95 12.69
N LYS A 326 2.45 -1.16 12.79
CA LYS A 326 3.75 -1.57 13.35
C LYS A 326 4.15 -0.69 14.49
N TYR A 327 4.77 -1.31 15.48
CA TYR A 327 5.31 -0.62 16.63
C TYR A 327 6.65 -1.24 17.06
N ASP A 328 7.49 -0.44 17.73
CA ASP A 328 8.86 -0.79 18.12
C ASP A 328 8.99 -1.22 19.59
N PHE A 329 7.90 -1.75 20.17
CA PHE A 329 7.86 -2.20 21.57
C PHE A 329 7.27 -3.60 21.73
N ASP A 330 7.54 -4.22 22.86
CA ASP A 330 6.90 -5.46 23.30
C ASP A 330 5.72 -5.11 24.24
N PRO A 331 4.45 -5.39 23.84
CA PRO A 331 3.29 -5.04 24.65
C PRO A 331 3.28 -5.64 26.06
N GLU A 332 3.81 -6.85 26.23
CA GLU A 332 3.85 -7.55 27.52
C GLU A 332 4.89 -6.94 28.47
N ASN A 333 5.97 -6.38 27.92
CA ASN A 333 7.10 -5.85 28.67
C ASN A 333 7.33 -4.34 28.47
N ILE A 334 6.29 -3.61 28.05
CA ILE A 334 6.42 -2.18 27.78
C ILE A 334 6.78 -1.39 29.05
N THR A 335 7.66 -0.43 28.90
CA THR A 335 8.13 0.46 29.97
C THR A 335 7.81 1.92 29.64
N PRO A 336 7.81 2.84 30.62
CA PRO A 336 7.68 4.26 30.32
C PRO A 336 8.74 4.74 29.32
N GLY A 337 8.30 5.38 28.22
CA GLY A 337 9.19 5.80 27.15
C GLY A 337 8.42 6.44 25.98
N VAL A 338 9.12 6.70 24.89
CA VAL A 338 8.55 7.17 23.64
C VAL A 338 8.80 6.10 22.59
N TYR A 339 7.74 5.68 21.91
CA TYR A 339 7.73 4.60 20.95
C TYR A 339 7.20 5.05 19.59
N ASP A 340 7.66 4.39 18.54
CA ASP A 340 7.18 4.62 17.18
C ASP A 340 6.03 3.66 16.85
N VAL A 341 4.91 4.23 16.37
CA VAL A 341 3.78 3.50 15.82
C VAL A 341 3.60 3.93 14.37
N THR A 342 3.63 2.99 13.45
CA THR A 342 3.52 3.22 12.01
C THR A 342 2.24 2.59 11.49
N PHE A 343 1.41 3.39 10.84
CA PHE A 343 0.20 2.97 10.14
C PHE A 343 0.46 2.98 8.63
N SER A 344 -0.08 2.01 7.93
CA SER A 344 0.10 1.89 6.48
C SER A 344 -1.22 1.50 5.82
N THR A 345 -1.51 2.08 4.66
CA THR A 345 -2.56 1.60 3.75
C THR A 345 -2.09 0.35 3.00
N GLU A 346 -2.99 -0.29 2.26
CA GLU A 346 -2.67 -1.47 1.47
C GLU A 346 -1.60 -1.15 0.40
N GLY A 347 -0.62 -2.04 0.28
CA GLY A 347 0.36 -2.00 -0.79
C GLY A 347 -0.17 -2.66 -2.06
N TYR A 348 0.59 -2.60 -3.15
CA TYR A 348 0.24 -3.30 -4.37
C TYR A 348 0.44 -4.81 -4.25
N GLU A 349 -0.52 -5.56 -4.76
CA GLU A 349 -0.38 -6.99 -4.94
C GLU A 349 0.18 -7.30 -6.33
N TYR A 350 1.30 -8.02 -6.36
CA TYR A 350 1.92 -8.51 -7.59
C TYR A 350 1.63 -9.98 -7.78
N LYS A 351 1.10 -10.33 -8.94
CA LYS A 351 1.06 -11.71 -9.40
C LYS A 351 2.38 -12.05 -10.07
N VAL A 352 2.99 -13.15 -9.67
CA VAL A 352 4.26 -13.63 -10.18
C VAL A 352 4.12 -15.09 -10.58
N SER A 353 4.50 -15.40 -11.82
CA SER A 353 4.58 -16.78 -12.29
C SER A 353 5.96 -17.35 -12.00
N THR A 354 6.07 -18.32 -11.10
CA THR A 354 7.33 -18.91 -10.68
C THR A 354 7.32 -20.43 -10.72
N THR A 355 8.47 -21.05 -10.93
CA THR A 355 8.65 -22.50 -10.84
C THR A 355 8.98 -23.00 -9.45
N HIS A 356 9.23 -22.10 -8.51
CA HIS A 356 9.57 -22.42 -7.12
C HIS A 356 8.36 -22.28 -6.20
N ALA A 357 8.28 -23.13 -5.19
CA ALA A 357 7.30 -23.03 -4.13
C ALA A 357 7.81 -22.06 -3.05
N TYR A 358 6.94 -21.20 -2.57
CA TYR A 358 7.16 -20.27 -1.46
C TYR A 358 6.09 -20.50 -0.40
N GLU A 359 6.41 -20.18 0.85
CA GLU A 359 5.44 -20.25 1.95
C GLU A 359 4.71 -18.90 2.12
N GLU A 360 3.45 -18.96 2.56
CA GLU A 360 2.71 -17.76 2.94
C GLU A 360 3.40 -17.07 4.12
N GLY A 361 3.59 -15.75 4.03
CA GLY A 361 4.37 -14.97 4.98
C GLY A 361 5.88 -14.89 4.68
N GLU A 362 6.39 -15.64 3.69
CA GLU A 362 7.79 -15.58 3.30
C GLU A 362 8.17 -14.20 2.76
N GLN A 363 9.27 -13.66 3.26
CA GLN A 363 9.76 -12.35 2.83
C GLN A 363 10.66 -12.50 1.61
N VAL A 364 10.25 -11.87 0.53
CA VAL A 364 10.90 -11.99 -0.79
C VAL A 364 11.24 -10.62 -1.39
N GLY A 365 12.03 -10.64 -2.44
CA GLY A 365 12.29 -9.51 -3.31
C GLY A 365 11.71 -9.77 -4.70
N LEU A 366 11.25 -8.72 -5.40
CA LEU A 366 10.86 -8.77 -6.79
C LEU A 366 11.90 -8.05 -7.65
N VAL A 367 12.24 -8.63 -8.79
CA VAL A 367 13.09 -8.01 -9.81
C VAL A 367 12.43 -8.12 -11.18
N PHE A 368 12.71 -7.14 -12.03
CA PHE A 368 12.22 -7.04 -13.41
C PHE A 368 13.20 -6.19 -14.23
N ARG A 369 13.12 -6.27 -15.55
CA ARG A 369 14.01 -5.52 -16.43
C ARG A 369 13.32 -4.27 -16.98
N PRO A 370 14.07 -3.23 -17.39
CA PRO A 370 13.50 -2.02 -18.00
C PRO A 370 12.60 -2.27 -19.22
N GLU A 371 12.90 -3.30 -20.01
CA GLU A 371 12.09 -3.71 -21.16
C GLU A 371 10.79 -4.43 -20.79
N ASP A 372 10.65 -4.89 -19.56
CA ASP A 372 9.47 -5.59 -19.08
C ASP A 372 8.43 -4.61 -18.48
N ILE A 373 8.83 -3.35 -18.28
CA ILE A 373 7.95 -2.27 -17.86
C ILE A 373 7.33 -1.62 -19.08
N HIS A 374 6.01 -1.74 -19.22
CA HIS A 374 5.22 -0.97 -20.17
C HIS A 374 4.48 0.15 -19.45
N VAL A 375 4.44 1.35 -20.06
CA VAL A 375 3.79 2.53 -19.49
C VAL A 375 2.65 2.97 -20.40
N MET A 376 1.47 3.16 -19.82
CA MET A 376 0.27 3.62 -20.52
C MET A 376 -0.20 4.95 -19.94
N LYS A 377 -0.94 5.73 -20.74
CA LYS A 377 -1.68 6.88 -20.22
C LYS A 377 -2.83 6.41 -19.35
N LYS A 378 -3.01 7.05 -18.20
CA LYS A 378 -4.13 6.76 -17.31
C LYS A 378 -5.46 7.13 -17.98
N GLU A 379 -6.48 6.26 -17.88
CA GLU A 379 -7.79 6.53 -18.48
C GLU A 379 -8.39 7.81 -17.88
N GLY A 380 -8.97 8.65 -18.72
CA GLY A 380 -9.58 9.93 -18.33
C GLY A 380 -8.72 11.18 -18.46
N GLN A 381 -7.47 11.07 -18.90
CA GLN A 381 -6.59 12.22 -19.19
C GLN A 381 -6.47 12.47 -20.71
N TRP A 382 -7.58 12.88 -21.37
CA TRP A 382 -7.63 13.27 -22.78
C TRP A 382 -7.73 14.79 -22.92
#